data_572c8fe4be9916ed5159679639a171b9
#
_entry.id   572c8fe4be9916ed5159679639a171b9
#
_cell.length_a   1.000
_cell.length_b   1.000
_cell.length_c   1.000
_cell.angle_alpha   90.00
_cell.angle_beta   90.00
_cell.angle_gamma   90.00
#
_symmetry.space_group_name_H-M   'P 1'
#
loop_
_entity.id
_entity.type
_entity.pdbx_description
1 polymer ?
#
loop_
_entity_poly.entity_id
_entity_poly.type
_entity_poly.pdbx_seq_one_letter_code
_entity_poly.pdbx_strand_id
1 'polypeptide(L)'
;ASGLYEYGTQLTLDAKPNEGYRLDGYKVNGETIETSDPYELTVKGLTNIEVLFHDLTPVDIFLDERKDYQKPIDYVSTASLANGTNVKLYRSFLKGAWNTICLPCAIDDPEKVFGTGTEVARLVGMTPTSLTFEKVTKMEANIPYIIKPTVINNAAYANVASPTVLYDLGLQELMDYEGEHPTDTHNGVSFIGAYSVYNVPAN
;
A
#
# COMPACT_ATOMS: atom_id res chain seq x y z
N ALA A 1 18.62 -26.23 -18.09
CA ALA A 1 19.48 -27.42 -18.31
C ALA A 1 18.66 -28.47 -19.06
N SER A 2 19.29 -29.20 -19.96
CA SER A 2 18.69 -30.36 -20.64
C SER A 2 19.60 -31.56 -20.45
N GLY A 3 19.04 -32.77 -20.35
CA GLY A 3 19.79 -34.01 -20.16
C GLY A 3 18.99 -35.21 -20.64
N LEU A 4 19.72 -36.30 -20.87
CA LEU A 4 19.16 -37.62 -21.16
C LEU A 4 19.22 -38.43 -19.86
N TYR A 5 18.08 -38.94 -19.45
CA TYR A 5 17.95 -39.77 -18.25
C TYR A 5 17.20 -41.07 -18.60
N GLU A 6 17.51 -42.13 -17.89
CA GLU A 6 16.80 -43.39 -18.03
C GLU A 6 15.36 -43.28 -17.50
N TYR A 7 14.46 -44.06 -18.08
CA TYR A 7 13.08 -44.13 -17.60
C TYR A 7 13.04 -44.62 -16.15
N GLY A 8 12.33 -43.93 -15.29
CA GLY A 8 12.23 -44.22 -13.86
C GLY A 8 13.27 -43.50 -13.00
N THR A 9 14.21 -42.75 -13.60
CA THR A 9 15.16 -41.92 -12.80
C THR A 9 14.42 -40.91 -11.96
N GLN A 10 14.80 -40.79 -10.68
CA GLN A 10 14.35 -39.74 -9.79
C GLN A 10 15.31 -38.55 -9.86
N LEU A 11 14.76 -37.37 -10.06
CA LEU A 11 15.49 -36.09 -10.11
C LEU A 11 14.94 -35.17 -9.04
N THR A 12 15.84 -34.52 -8.33
CA THR A 12 15.48 -33.41 -7.42
C THR A 12 15.62 -32.09 -8.17
N LEU A 13 14.55 -31.37 -8.31
CA LEU A 13 14.52 -30.00 -8.82
C LEU A 13 14.71 -29.06 -7.64
N ASP A 14 15.87 -28.41 -7.55
CA ASP A 14 16.22 -27.46 -6.49
C ASP A 14 16.64 -26.14 -7.13
N ALA A 15 15.66 -25.27 -7.39
CA ALA A 15 15.89 -23.97 -7.97
C ALA A 15 16.19 -22.93 -6.89
N LYS A 16 17.27 -22.17 -7.07
CA LYS A 16 17.67 -21.10 -6.17
C LYS A 16 17.29 -19.77 -6.81
N PRO A 17 16.33 -19.02 -6.22
CA PRO A 17 16.01 -17.69 -6.72
C PRO A 17 17.17 -16.73 -6.49
N ASN A 18 17.31 -15.76 -7.40
CA ASN A 18 18.18 -14.61 -7.19
C ASN A 18 17.59 -13.68 -6.12
N GLU A 19 18.41 -12.75 -5.60
CA GLU A 19 17.95 -11.69 -4.73
C GLU A 19 16.80 -10.91 -5.39
N GLY A 20 15.74 -10.63 -4.65
CA GLY A 20 14.53 -9.99 -5.15
C GLY A 20 13.51 -10.94 -5.79
N TYR A 21 13.77 -12.25 -5.79
CA TYR A 21 12.82 -13.26 -6.28
C TYR A 21 12.61 -14.35 -5.23
N ARG A 22 11.45 -15.01 -5.30
CA ARG A 22 11.19 -16.26 -4.58
C ARG A 22 10.80 -17.35 -5.57
N LEU A 23 10.97 -18.60 -5.17
CA LEU A 23 10.47 -19.75 -5.91
C LEU A 23 8.97 -19.91 -5.63
N ASP A 24 8.14 -19.87 -6.67
CA ASP A 24 6.69 -20.17 -6.56
C ASP A 24 6.38 -21.64 -6.91
N GLY A 25 7.31 -22.32 -7.58
CA GLY A 25 7.17 -23.72 -7.92
C GLY A 25 7.72 -24.08 -9.28
N TYR A 26 7.18 -25.16 -9.83
CA TYR A 26 7.58 -25.73 -11.11
C TYR A 26 6.35 -25.99 -11.98
N LYS A 27 6.53 -25.90 -13.30
CA LYS A 27 5.54 -26.35 -14.26
C LYS A 27 6.10 -27.55 -15.02
N VAL A 28 5.52 -28.71 -14.81
CA VAL A 28 5.99 -29.97 -15.38
C VAL A 28 4.99 -30.44 -16.43
N ASN A 29 5.41 -30.50 -17.69
CA ASN A 29 4.54 -30.85 -18.82
C ASN A 29 3.24 -30.05 -18.90
N GLY A 30 3.27 -28.80 -18.45
CA GLY A 30 2.10 -27.92 -18.44
C GLY A 30 1.31 -27.91 -17.14
N GLU A 31 1.55 -28.84 -16.21
CA GLU A 31 0.95 -28.86 -14.88
C GLU A 31 1.76 -28.04 -13.89
N THR A 32 1.10 -27.12 -13.16
CA THR A 32 1.75 -26.27 -12.16
C THR A 32 1.78 -26.97 -10.80
N ILE A 33 2.96 -26.97 -10.20
CA ILE A 33 3.25 -27.52 -8.87
C ILE A 33 3.77 -26.38 -8.02
N GLU A 34 2.93 -25.90 -7.10
CA GLU A 34 3.27 -24.81 -6.18
C GLU A 34 4.09 -25.38 -5.02
N THR A 35 5.33 -24.95 -4.88
CA THR A 35 6.23 -25.33 -3.80
C THR A 35 7.37 -24.33 -3.66
N SER A 36 7.77 -24.05 -2.43
CA SER A 36 9.00 -23.31 -2.12
C SER A 36 10.19 -24.24 -1.85
N ASP A 37 9.94 -25.55 -1.78
CA ASP A 37 10.93 -26.58 -1.48
C ASP A 37 11.38 -27.31 -2.74
N PRO A 38 12.51 -28.04 -2.71
CA PRO A 38 12.91 -28.93 -3.78
C PRO A 38 11.81 -29.93 -4.11
N TYR A 39 11.61 -30.16 -5.41
CA TYR A 39 10.58 -31.06 -5.92
C TYR A 39 11.20 -32.32 -6.52
N GLU A 40 10.68 -33.48 -6.08
CA GLU A 40 11.12 -34.78 -6.59
C GLU A 40 10.32 -35.18 -7.83
N LEU A 41 11.01 -35.36 -8.94
CA LEU A 41 10.45 -35.73 -10.23
C LEU A 41 10.91 -37.12 -10.66
N THR A 42 9.99 -38.01 -11.06
CA THR A 42 10.31 -39.25 -11.72
C THR A 42 10.21 -39.12 -13.24
N VAL A 43 11.29 -39.39 -13.96
CA VAL A 43 11.32 -39.34 -15.44
C VAL A 43 10.52 -40.49 -16.05
N LYS A 44 9.43 -40.16 -16.73
CA LYS A 44 8.54 -41.15 -17.40
C LYS A 44 8.46 -40.97 -18.91
N GLY A 45 9.36 -40.20 -19.49
CA GLY A 45 9.41 -39.87 -20.92
C GLY A 45 9.88 -38.44 -21.15
N LEU A 46 9.56 -37.87 -22.32
CA LEU A 46 9.87 -36.47 -22.59
C LEU A 46 9.20 -35.58 -21.55
N THR A 47 10.02 -34.81 -20.84
CA THR A 47 9.57 -33.97 -19.75
C THR A 47 10.04 -32.54 -20.00
N ASN A 48 9.10 -31.62 -20.03
CA ASN A 48 9.37 -30.19 -20.07
C ASN A 48 9.19 -29.60 -18.68
N ILE A 49 10.18 -28.84 -18.21
CA ILE A 49 10.18 -28.25 -16.87
C ILE A 49 10.41 -26.75 -17.04
N GLU A 50 9.48 -25.96 -16.49
CA GLU A 50 9.61 -24.53 -16.31
C GLU A 50 9.73 -24.25 -14.82
N VAL A 51 10.64 -23.34 -14.42
CA VAL A 51 10.75 -22.89 -13.03
C VAL A 51 10.00 -21.58 -12.90
N LEU A 52 9.10 -21.49 -11.91
CA LEU A 52 8.27 -20.33 -11.67
C LEU A 52 8.88 -19.51 -10.53
N PHE A 53 9.29 -18.29 -10.85
CA PHE A 53 9.78 -17.33 -9.88
C PHE A 53 8.81 -16.14 -9.78
N HIS A 54 8.67 -15.66 -8.57
CA HIS A 54 7.92 -14.45 -8.26
C HIS A 54 8.87 -13.28 -7.99
N ASP A 55 8.63 -12.15 -8.65
CA ASP A 55 9.37 -10.92 -8.42
C ASP A 55 8.89 -10.27 -7.11
N LEU A 56 9.82 -10.08 -6.16
CA LEU A 56 9.56 -9.46 -4.86
C LEU A 56 9.82 -7.95 -4.87
N THR A 57 10.17 -7.37 -6.02
CA THR A 57 10.41 -5.93 -6.11
C THR A 57 9.15 -5.15 -5.73
N PRO A 58 9.21 -4.29 -4.70
CA PRO A 58 8.07 -3.47 -4.33
C PRO A 58 7.64 -2.55 -5.47
N VAL A 59 6.33 -2.42 -5.68
CA VAL A 59 5.78 -1.52 -6.69
C VAL A 59 5.56 -0.15 -6.08
N ASP A 60 5.97 0.91 -6.76
CA ASP A 60 5.69 2.29 -6.37
C ASP A 60 4.23 2.64 -6.68
N ILE A 61 3.50 3.09 -5.67
CA ILE A 61 2.14 3.62 -5.81
C ILE A 61 2.10 5.08 -5.40
N PHE A 62 1.42 5.86 -6.22
CA PHE A 62 1.25 7.29 -6.00
C PHE A 62 -0.21 7.60 -5.63
N LEU A 63 -0.45 7.97 -4.38
CA LEU A 63 -1.71 8.54 -3.94
C LEU A 63 -1.69 10.03 -4.27
N ASP A 64 -2.44 10.44 -5.29
CA ASP A 64 -2.43 11.82 -5.80
C ASP A 64 -3.78 12.48 -5.54
N GLU A 65 -3.84 13.45 -4.62
CA GLU A 65 -5.08 14.16 -4.27
C GLU A 65 -5.80 14.83 -5.44
N ARG A 66 -5.08 15.06 -6.55
CA ARG A 66 -5.63 15.70 -7.76
C ARG A 66 -6.43 14.74 -8.63
N LYS A 67 -6.34 13.43 -8.37
CA LYS A 67 -7.04 12.41 -9.13
C LYS A 67 -8.31 12.00 -8.40
N ASP A 68 -9.34 11.69 -9.14
CA ASP A 68 -10.57 11.15 -8.58
C ASP A 68 -10.43 9.64 -8.38
N TYR A 69 -10.33 9.25 -7.13
CA TYR A 69 -10.16 7.85 -6.75
C TYR A 69 -11.35 7.39 -5.94
N GLN A 70 -12.11 6.48 -6.48
CA GLN A 70 -13.27 5.94 -5.78
C GLN A 70 -12.86 4.89 -4.74
N LYS A 71 -11.79 4.13 -5.00
CA LYS A 71 -11.23 3.15 -4.06
C LYS A 71 -9.70 3.11 -4.17
N PRO A 72 -8.96 3.03 -3.05
CA PRO A 72 -7.50 2.97 -3.08
C PRO A 72 -6.96 1.73 -3.80
N ILE A 73 -7.70 0.63 -3.74
CA ILE A 73 -7.29 -0.66 -4.28
C ILE A 73 -7.40 -0.75 -5.81
N ASP A 74 -8.12 0.18 -6.46
CA ASP A 74 -8.20 0.24 -7.92
C ASP A 74 -6.82 0.49 -8.59
N TYR A 75 -5.79 0.76 -7.76
CA TYR A 75 -4.41 1.04 -8.19
C TYR A 75 -3.49 -0.15 -8.17
N VAL A 76 -3.84 -1.16 -7.38
CA VAL A 76 -2.92 -2.23 -7.06
C VAL A 76 -3.49 -3.52 -7.57
N SER A 77 -2.79 -4.15 -8.52
CA SER A 77 -3.08 -5.56 -8.78
C SER A 77 -2.87 -6.33 -7.48
N THR A 78 -3.71 -7.32 -7.22
CA THR A 78 -3.59 -8.20 -6.03
C THR A 78 -2.19 -8.81 -5.87
N ALA A 79 -1.44 -8.95 -6.96
CA ALA A 79 -0.05 -9.40 -6.96
C ALA A 79 0.92 -8.39 -6.32
N SER A 80 0.67 -7.09 -6.46
CA SER A 80 1.52 -6.04 -5.88
C SER A 80 1.32 -5.91 -4.37
N LEU A 81 0.13 -6.24 -3.84
CA LEU A 81 -0.16 -6.21 -2.41
C LEU A 81 0.64 -7.27 -1.64
N ALA A 82 0.94 -8.41 -2.27
CA ALA A 82 1.66 -9.52 -1.63
C ALA A 82 3.14 -9.22 -1.36
N ASN A 83 3.74 -8.25 -2.07
CA ASN A 83 5.18 -7.95 -2.01
C ASN A 83 5.51 -6.70 -1.20
N GLY A 84 4.51 -6.06 -0.66
CA GLY A 84 4.61 -4.72 -0.11
C GLY A 84 4.62 -3.67 -1.22
N THR A 85 4.30 -2.45 -0.86
CA THR A 85 4.12 -1.35 -1.79
C THR A 85 4.81 -0.12 -1.27
N ASN A 86 5.69 0.48 -2.06
CA ASN A 86 6.21 1.81 -1.75
C ASN A 86 5.12 2.84 -2.03
N VAL A 87 4.58 3.43 -0.98
CA VAL A 87 3.50 4.42 -1.10
C VAL A 87 4.07 5.82 -1.06
N LYS A 88 3.74 6.61 -2.07
CA LYS A 88 4.07 8.03 -2.16
C LYS A 88 2.79 8.84 -2.23
N LEU A 89 2.67 9.83 -1.37
CA LEU A 89 1.50 10.69 -1.26
C LEU A 89 1.79 12.07 -1.85
N TYR A 90 1.05 12.46 -2.88
CA TYR A 90 0.98 13.83 -3.39
C TYR A 90 -0.15 14.57 -2.68
N ARG A 91 0.19 15.42 -1.72
CA ARG A 91 -0.78 16.15 -0.91
C ARG A 91 -0.35 17.58 -0.67
N SER A 92 -1.29 18.51 -0.80
CA SER A 92 -1.12 19.91 -0.39
C SER A 92 -1.69 20.12 1.00
N PHE A 93 -0.91 20.72 1.88
CA PHE A 93 -1.35 21.10 3.22
C PHE A 93 -1.17 22.59 3.45
N LEU A 94 -2.07 23.18 4.23
CA LEU A 94 -1.93 24.56 4.71
C LEU A 94 -0.93 24.59 5.88
N LYS A 95 0.12 25.39 5.73
CA LYS A 95 1.16 25.53 6.75
C LYS A 95 0.62 26.08 8.05
N GLY A 96 0.97 25.41 9.16
CA GLY A 96 0.60 25.87 10.51
C GLY A 96 -0.88 25.74 10.82
N ALA A 97 -1.68 25.14 9.94
CA ALA A 97 -3.10 24.89 10.12
C ALA A 97 -3.38 23.38 10.23
N TRP A 98 -4.51 23.06 10.84
CA TRP A 98 -5.05 21.73 10.80
C TRP A 98 -5.65 21.44 9.42
N ASN A 99 -5.29 20.32 8.87
CA ASN A 99 -5.76 19.78 7.58
C ASN A 99 -6.40 18.42 7.82
N THR A 100 -7.26 17.97 6.93
CA THR A 100 -7.81 16.60 6.97
C THR A 100 -6.88 15.64 6.22
N ILE A 101 -6.81 14.39 6.67
CA ILE A 101 -6.10 13.32 5.99
C ILE A 101 -6.78 11.97 6.28
N CYS A 102 -6.86 11.13 5.25
CA CYS A 102 -7.24 9.72 5.36
C CYS A 102 -6.35 8.93 4.41
N LEU A 103 -5.76 7.83 4.90
CA LEU A 103 -4.84 7.02 4.13
C LEU A 103 -5.28 5.55 4.13
N PRO A 104 -5.04 4.81 3.06
CA PRO A 104 -5.34 3.38 2.99
C PRO A 104 -4.28 2.51 3.67
N CYS A 105 -3.32 3.12 4.34
CA CYS A 105 -2.25 2.45 5.08
C CYS A 105 -2.04 3.09 6.45
N ALA A 106 -1.48 2.33 7.37
CA ALA A 106 -1.12 2.82 8.69
C ALA A 106 0.20 3.62 8.64
N ILE A 107 0.33 4.62 9.51
CA ILE A 107 1.56 5.38 9.70
C ILE A 107 1.96 5.29 11.18
N ASP A 108 2.99 4.53 11.46
CA ASP A 108 3.47 4.31 12.83
C ASP A 108 4.18 5.53 13.42
N ASP A 109 4.80 6.35 12.57
CA ASP A 109 5.53 7.55 12.97
C ASP A 109 5.22 8.72 12.01
N PRO A 110 4.14 9.49 12.26
CA PRO A 110 3.78 10.64 11.44
C PRO A 110 4.87 11.73 11.39
N GLU A 111 5.68 11.87 12.43
CA GLU A 111 6.78 12.87 12.44
C GLU A 111 7.87 12.52 11.43
N LYS A 112 8.14 11.24 11.25
CA LYS A 112 9.11 10.76 10.26
C LYS A 112 8.67 11.08 8.84
N VAL A 113 7.37 11.00 8.57
CA VAL A 113 6.78 11.21 7.24
C VAL A 113 6.52 12.68 6.96
N PHE A 114 5.88 13.38 7.89
CA PHE A 114 5.34 14.74 7.71
C PHE A 114 6.17 15.81 8.41
N GLY A 115 7.30 15.41 9.01
CA GLY A 115 8.29 16.28 9.66
C GLY A 115 8.17 16.32 11.19
N THR A 116 9.32 16.51 11.83
CA THR A 116 9.42 16.58 13.31
C THR A 116 8.52 17.68 13.86
N GLY A 117 7.74 17.37 14.89
CA GLY A 117 6.75 18.26 15.49
C GLY A 117 5.40 18.25 14.77
N THR A 118 5.17 17.33 13.82
CA THR A 118 3.86 17.09 13.24
C THR A 118 2.88 16.64 14.32
N GLU A 119 1.70 17.25 14.33
CA GLU A 119 0.63 16.86 15.23
C GLU A 119 -0.47 16.14 14.44
N VAL A 120 -0.96 15.03 14.97
CA VAL A 120 -2.10 14.27 14.42
C VAL A 120 -3.15 14.13 15.51
N ALA A 121 -4.42 14.24 15.14
CA ALA A 121 -5.51 14.02 16.10
C ALA A 121 -6.71 13.33 15.44
N ARG A 122 -7.37 12.49 16.22
CA ARG A 122 -8.58 11.75 15.85
C ARG A 122 -9.80 12.39 16.47
N LEU A 123 -10.94 12.37 15.78
CA LEU A 123 -12.22 12.77 16.35
C LEU A 123 -12.60 11.77 17.46
N VAL A 124 -12.96 12.28 18.65
CA VAL A 124 -13.39 11.45 19.79
C VAL A 124 -14.77 11.85 20.32
N GLY A 125 -15.32 12.95 19.87
CA GLY A 125 -16.65 13.37 20.29
C GLY A 125 -17.11 14.69 19.69
N MET A 126 -18.39 14.95 19.90
CA MET A 126 -19.05 16.19 19.51
C MET A 126 -20.07 16.65 20.56
N THR A 127 -20.19 17.96 20.64
CA THR A 127 -21.35 18.66 21.27
C THR A 127 -22.06 19.49 20.19
N PRO A 128 -23.24 20.10 20.46
CA PRO A 128 -23.91 20.94 19.47
C PRO A 128 -23.07 22.13 18.96
N THR A 129 -22.01 22.49 19.68
CA THR A 129 -21.18 23.69 19.39
C THR A 129 -19.70 23.39 19.22
N SER A 130 -19.25 22.13 19.40
CA SER A 130 -17.81 21.78 19.34
C SER A 130 -17.55 20.36 18.86
N LEU A 131 -16.46 20.19 18.16
CA LEU A 131 -15.83 18.89 17.85
C LEU A 131 -14.63 18.71 18.77
N THR A 132 -14.50 17.54 19.36
CA THR A 132 -13.36 17.20 20.22
C THR A 132 -12.44 16.22 19.51
N PHE A 133 -11.18 16.61 19.37
CA PHE A 133 -10.13 15.78 18.80
C PHE A 133 -9.09 15.46 19.88
N GLU A 134 -8.62 14.22 19.89
CA GLU A 134 -7.54 13.76 20.76
C GLU A 134 -6.27 13.51 19.94
N LYS A 135 -5.13 13.98 20.46
CA LYS A 135 -3.84 13.75 19.81
C LYS A 135 -3.47 12.29 19.84
N VAL A 136 -2.95 11.81 18.71
CA VAL A 136 -2.46 10.44 18.55
C VAL A 136 -1.03 10.46 18.02
N THR A 137 -0.29 9.40 18.29
CA THR A 137 1.11 9.23 17.83
C THR A 137 1.23 8.33 16.60
N LYS A 138 0.13 7.68 16.20
CA LYS A 138 0.03 6.77 15.06
C LYS A 138 -1.24 7.05 14.30
N MET A 139 -1.25 6.67 13.03
CA MET A 139 -2.44 6.69 12.19
C MET A 139 -2.76 5.27 11.74
N GLU A 140 -4.00 4.85 11.92
CA GLU A 140 -4.52 3.58 11.41
C GLU A 140 -4.99 3.76 9.96
N ALA A 141 -4.95 2.68 9.19
CA ALA A 141 -5.47 2.68 7.83
C ALA A 141 -6.98 2.96 7.83
N ASN A 142 -7.43 3.70 6.82
CA ASN A 142 -8.86 3.98 6.58
C ASN A 142 -9.57 4.73 7.72
N ILE A 143 -8.82 5.37 8.59
CA ILE A 143 -9.38 6.26 9.62
C ILE A 143 -9.09 7.72 9.22
N PRO A 144 -10.09 8.60 9.21
CA PRO A 144 -9.89 10.02 8.98
C PRO A 144 -9.31 10.71 10.22
N TYR A 145 -8.31 11.57 9.99
CA TYR A 145 -7.62 12.37 11.00
C TYR A 145 -7.58 13.84 10.60
N ILE A 146 -7.26 14.68 11.57
CA ILE A 146 -6.71 16.02 11.31
C ILE A 146 -5.20 15.98 11.55
N ILE A 147 -4.44 16.69 10.71
CA ILE A 147 -2.99 16.74 10.75
C ILE A 147 -2.48 18.18 10.61
N LYS A 148 -1.43 18.50 11.33
CA LYS A 148 -0.70 19.77 11.22
C LYS A 148 0.75 19.47 10.92
N PRO A 149 1.10 19.25 9.62
CA PRO A 149 2.44 18.84 9.22
C PRO A 149 3.42 20.02 9.34
N THR A 150 4.70 19.70 9.51
CA THR A 150 5.78 20.69 9.57
C THR A 150 6.59 20.75 8.27
N VAL A 151 6.65 19.67 7.51
CA VAL A 151 7.28 19.63 6.17
C VAL A 151 6.22 19.90 5.11
N ILE A 152 6.35 21.02 4.41
CA ILE A 152 5.36 21.49 3.41
C ILE A 152 5.98 21.78 2.06
N ASN A 153 7.31 21.80 1.96
CA ASN A 153 8.05 22.07 0.73
C ASN A 153 8.96 20.92 0.37
N ASN A 154 8.73 20.36 -0.80
CA ASN A 154 9.74 19.60 -1.49
C ASN A 154 10.27 20.45 -2.64
N ALA A 155 11.55 20.75 -2.66
CA ALA A 155 12.20 21.61 -3.66
C ALA A 155 12.01 21.10 -5.11
N ALA A 156 11.72 19.82 -5.29
CA ALA A 156 11.45 19.25 -6.61
C ALA A 156 10.13 19.75 -7.25
N TYR A 157 9.23 20.37 -6.47
CA TYR A 157 7.92 20.85 -6.93
C TYR A 157 7.70 22.35 -6.71
N ALA A 158 8.75 23.11 -6.46
CA ALA A 158 8.70 24.53 -6.13
C ALA A 158 8.13 25.45 -7.25
N ASN A 159 7.93 24.91 -8.45
CA ASN A 159 7.46 25.67 -9.62
C ASN A 159 5.96 25.50 -9.91
N VAL A 160 5.20 24.85 -9.03
CA VAL A 160 3.74 24.68 -9.20
C VAL A 160 3.03 25.71 -8.35
N ALA A 161 2.01 26.38 -8.91
CA ALA A 161 1.27 27.46 -8.26
C ALA A 161 0.54 27.07 -6.96
N SER A 162 0.38 25.78 -6.68
CA SER A 162 0.04 25.20 -5.39
C SER A 162 1.00 24.03 -5.17
N PRO A 163 1.99 24.16 -4.28
CA PRO A 163 2.98 23.13 -4.11
C PRO A 163 2.35 21.88 -3.49
N THR A 164 2.03 20.93 -4.34
CA THR A 164 1.75 19.56 -3.89
C THR A 164 3.05 18.94 -3.46
N VAL A 165 3.18 18.61 -2.19
CA VAL A 165 4.36 17.96 -1.64
C VAL A 165 4.25 16.46 -1.85
N LEU A 166 5.35 15.84 -2.26
CA LEU A 166 5.47 14.40 -2.27
C LEU A 166 5.99 13.94 -0.90
N TYR A 167 5.18 13.15 -0.21
CA TYR A 167 5.56 12.46 1.01
C TYR A 167 5.85 11.00 0.69
N ASP A 168 7.01 10.51 1.12
CA ASP A 168 7.38 9.10 1.02
C ASP A 168 6.90 8.38 2.29
N LEU A 169 5.88 7.56 2.14
CA LEU A 169 5.32 6.76 3.22
C LEU A 169 6.11 5.46 3.43
N GLY A 170 7.05 5.15 2.54
CA GLY A 170 7.83 3.92 2.57
C GLY A 170 7.05 2.70 2.15
N LEU A 171 7.56 1.54 2.56
CA LEU A 171 6.92 0.25 2.29
C LEU A 171 5.70 0.09 3.19
N GLN A 172 4.51 -0.05 2.59
CA GLN A 172 3.23 -0.11 3.28
C GLN A 172 2.41 -1.32 2.83
N GLU A 173 1.56 -1.79 3.71
CA GLU A 173 0.43 -2.64 3.37
C GLU A 173 -0.80 -1.76 3.14
N LEU A 174 -1.38 -1.83 1.94
CA LEU A 174 -2.60 -1.11 1.63
C LEU A 174 -3.81 -1.93 2.06
N MET A 175 -4.67 -1.32 2.82
CA MET A 175 -5.91 -1.92 3.31
C MET A 175 -7.10 -1.42 2.51
N ASP A 176 -7.90 -2.36 2.02
CA ASP A 176 -9.17 -2.02 1.38
C ASP A 176 -10.20 -1.53 2.42
N TYR A 177 -11.18 -0.78 1.96
CA TYR A 177 -12.30 -0.32 2.75
C TYR A 177 -13.61 -0.82 2.15
N GLU A 178 -14.34 -1.62 2.92
CA GLU A 178 -15.66 -2.14 2.54
C GLU A 178 -16.73 -1.06 2.77
N GLY A 179 -16.87 -0.13 1.86
CA GLY A 179 -17.85 0.95 1.98
C GLY A 179 -17.63 2.05 0.95
N GLU A 180 -18.52 3.02 0.96
CA GLU A 180 -18.43 4.14 0.02
C GLU A 180 -17.29 5.11 0.43
N HIS A 181 -17.14 5.37 1.73
CA HIS A 181 -16.09 6.22 2.29
C HIS A 181 -15.64 5.73 3.67
N PRO A 182 -14.33 5.81 4.01
CA PRO A 182 -13.86 5.59 5.37
C PRO A 182 -14.57 6.52 6.34
N THR A 183 -15.11 5.98 7.41
CA THR A 183 -15.93 6.74 8.33
C THR A 183 -15.58 6.42 9.77
N ASP A 184 -15.28 7.44 10.56
CA ASP A 184 -15.10 7.35 12.00
C ASP A 184 -16.28 8.02 12.70
N THR A 185 -17.08 7.27 13.46
CA THR A 185 -18.34 7.73 14.04
C THR A 185 -18.28 7.75 15.56
N HIS A 186 -18.53 8.91 16.15
CA HIS A 186 -18.59 9.12 17.59
C HIS A 186 -19.84 9.90 17.98
N ASN A 187 -20.63 9.37 18.93
CA ASN A 187 -21.83 10.02 19.47
C ASN A 187 -22.81 10.52 18.40
N GLY A 188 -22.99 9.74 17.31
CA GLY A 188 -23.92 10.08 16.23
C GLY A 188 -23.39 11.08 15.20
N VAL A 189 -22.11 11.45 15.29
CA VAL A 189 -21.39 12.26 14.29
C VAL A 189 -20.35 11.42 13.58
N SER A 190 -20.35 11.52 12.27
CA SER A 190 -19.41 10.83 11.41
C SER A 190 -18.38 11.78 10.83
N PHE A 191 -17.11 11.47 11.01
CA PHE A 191 -16.02 12.09 10.29
C PHE A 191 -15.70 11.20 9.07
N ILE A 192 -16.00 11.72 7.88
CA ILE A 192 -15.87 10.97 6.62
C ILE A 192 -14.52 11.29 6.01
N GLY A 193 -13.75 10.24 5.72
CA GLY A 193 -12.49 10.32 5.01
C GLY A 193 -12.69 10.22 3.51
N ALA A 194 -11.83 10.91 2.77
CA ALA A 194 -11.69 10.74 1.32
C ALA A 194 -10.21 10.61 0.99
N TYR A 195 -9.88 9.74 0.04
CA TYR A 195 -8.51 9.57 -0.46
C TYR A 195 -8.17 10.57 -1.56
N SER A 196 -9.18 11.25 -2.10
CA SER A 196 -9.09 12.21 -3.19
C SER A 196 -9.99 13.42 -2.92
N VAL A 197 -10.10 14.30 -3.91
CA VAL A 197 -11.06 15.42 -3.85
C VAL A 197 -12.48 14.87 -3.78
N TYR A 198 -13.18 15.20 -2.71
CA TYR A 198 -14.58 14.86 -2.52
C TYR A 198 -15.46 16.11 -2.64
N ASN A 199 -16.35 16.11 -3.60
CA ASN A 199 -17.34 17.16 -3.74
C ASN A 199 -18.50 16.89 -2.80
N VAL A 200 -18.58 17.66 -1.72
CA VAL A 200 -19.74 17.60 -0.82
C VAL A 200 -20.98 18.02 -1.59
N PRO A 201 -22.03 17.17 -1.69
CA PRO A 201 -23.26 17.56 -2.34
C PRO A 201 -23.84 18.81 -1.67
N ALA A 202 -24.28 19.78 -2.46
CA ALA A 202 -25.02 20.92 -1.91
C ALA A 202 -26.35 20.42 -1.33
N ASN A 203 -26.63 20.74 -0.07
CA ASN A 203 -27.91 20.51 0.58
C ASN A 203 -28.98 21.44 0.03
#